data_adf634c18adf973e502da172ccba0d5c
#
_entry.id   adf634c18adf973e502da172ccba0d5c
#
_cell.length_a   1.000
_cell.length_b   1.000
_cell.length_c   1.000
_cell.angle_alpha   90.00
_cell.angle_beta   90.00
_cell.angle_gamma   90.00
#
_symmetry.space_group_name_H-M   'P 1'
#
loop_
_entity.id
_entity.type
_entity.pdbx_description
1 polymer ?
#
loop_
_entity_poly.entity_id
_entity_poly.type
_entity_poly.pdbx_seq_one_letter_code
_entity_poly.pdbx_strand_id
1 'polypeptide(L)'
;LLASNGKTALEERSNGMKCWPKDNCNVKETSLAILALDNINEATKNEWLVDSQNNLDTGLWNLQINSGVQQGCKLLVNAAAQTLNLSQGTNTIELDLKSKPEIASLKVNCSVTSAKIVHTYLGSITEFPMDVQSNEASINLNNEKCFGTSYRSGCDAESTAYAVLALNSISADKAK
;
A
#
# COMPACT_ATOMS: atom_id res chain seq x y z
N LEU A 1 5.30 -38.88 -1.70
CA LEU A 1 5.07 -38.83 -3.16
C LEU A 1 4.19 -37.66 -3.59
N LEU A 2 3.01 -37.41 -2.96
CA LEU A 2 2.14 -36.27 -3.33
C LEU A 2 2.78 -34.91 -3.01
N ALA A 3 3.44 -34.78 -1.87
CA ALA A 3 4.09 -33.54 -1.46
C ALA A 3 5.29 -33.20 -2.36
N SER A 4 6.09 -34.21 -2.77
CA SER A 4 7.22 -33.98 -3.68
C SER A 4 6.77 -33.54 -5.07
N ASN A 5 5.70 -34.13 -5.61
CA ASN A 5 5.14 -33.73 -6.90
C ASN A 5 4.55 -32.32 -6.85
N GLY A 6 3.92 -31.95 -5.75
CA GLY A 6 3.39 -30.59 -5.53
C GLY A 6 4.50 -29.54 -5.47
N LYS A 7 5.60 -29.84 -4.77
CA LYS A 7 6.78 -28.97 -4.71
C LYS A 7 7.36 -28.72 -6.09
N THR A 8 7.67 -29.77 -6.85
CA THR A 8 8.22 -29.66 -8.20
C THR A 8 7.30 -28.84 -9.11
N ALA A 9 6.00 -29.04 -9.05
CA ALA A 9 5.04 -28.28 -9.85
C ALA A 9 5.02 -26.79 -9.47
N LEU A 10 5.20 -26.44 -8.20
CA LEU A 10 5.33 -25.05 -7.77
C LEU A 10 6.65 -24.43 -8.24
N GLU A 11 7.77 -25.16 -8.14
CA GLU A 11 9.08 -24.72 -8.61
C GLU A 11 9.07 -24.40 -10.11
N GLU A 12 8.55 -25.29 -10.94
CA GLU A 12 8.46 -25.11 -12.39
C GLU A 12 7.61 -23.93 -12.81
N ARG A 13 6.58 -23.61 -12.03
CA ARG A 13 5.67 -22.48 -12.26
C ARG A 13 6.10 -21.18 -11.60
N SER A 14 7.25 -21.17 -10.93
CA SER A 14 7.79 -19.99 -10.27
C SER A 14 8.72 -19.19 -11.17
N ASN A 15 8.88 -17.91 -10.86
CA ASN A 15 9.99 -17.10 -11.36
C ASN A 15 11.18 -17.22 -10.40
N GLY A 16 11.94 -18.31 -10.53
CA GLY A 16 13.12 -18.58 -9.69
C GLY A 16 12.82 -18.70 -8.21
N MET A 17 11.66 -19.23 -7.83
CA MET A 17 11.17 -19.34 -6.45
C MET A 17 10.98 -17.99 -5.73
N LYS A 18 10.88 -16.90 -6.48
CA LYS A 18 10.68 -15.56 -5.92
C LYS A 18 9.21 -15.15 -5.92
N CYS A 19 8.49 -15.45 -7.00
CA CYS A 19 7.08 -15.11 -7.17
C CYS A 19 6.37 -16.05 -8.15
N TRP A 20 5.05 -16.05 -8.14
CA TRP A 20 4.16 -16.87 -8.96
C TRP A 20 3.05 -16.02 -9.60
N PRO A 21 2.55 -16.42 -10.79
CA PRO A 21 3.14 -17.42 -11.70
C PRO A 21 4.39 -16.88 -12.42
N LYS A 22 5.16 -17.74 -13.04
CA LYS A 22 6.47 -17.45 -13.65
C LYS A 22 6.49 -16.25 -14.58
N ASP A 23 5.49 -16.13 -15.43
CA ASP A 23 5.47 -15.12 -16.48
C ASP A 23 4.75 -13.82 -16.10
N ASN A 24 3.98 -13.85 -15.01
CA ASN A 24 3.20 -12.69 -14.54
C ASN A 24 2.97 -12.77 -13.04
N CYS A 25 4.03 -12.50 -12.27
CA CYS A 25 3.97 -12.54 -10.82
C CYS A 25 2.84 -11.67 -10.25
N ASN A 26 2.00 -12.27 -9.39
CA ASN A 26 1.00 -11.53 -8.65
C ASN A 26 1.03 -11.88 -7.16
N VAL A 27 0.48 -10.99 -6.35
CA VAL A 27 0.57 -11.08 -4.89
C VAL A 27 -0.21 -12.27 -4.35
N LYS A 28 -1.44 -12.50 -4.81
CA LYS A 28 -2.29 -13.58 -4.34
C LYS A 28 -1.67 -14.95 -4.60
N GLU A 29 -1.26 -15.23 -5.83
CA GLU A 29 -0.68 -16.53 -6.20
C GLU A 29 0.67 -16.76 -5.54
N THR A 30 1.49 -15.70 -5.41
CA THR A 30 2.74 -15.76 -4.66
C THR A 30 2.49 -16.10 -3.18
N SER A 31 1.53 -15.44 -2.56
CA SER A 31 1.16 -15.72 -1.16
C SER A 31 0.67 -17.16 -0.96
N LEU A 32 -0.18 -17.65 -1.86
CA LEU A 32 -0.68 -19.03 -1.80
C LEU A 32 0.45 -20.05 -2.00
N ALA A 33 1.39 -19.79 -2.92
CA ALA A 33 2.55 -20.66 -3.12
C ALA A 33 3.46 -20.68 -1.89
N ILE A 34 3.70 -19.54 -1.26
CA ILE A 34 4.46 -19.44 -0.01
C ILE A 34 3.79 -20.25 1.10
N LEU A 35 2.49 -20.09 1.31
CA LEU A 35 1.73 -20.85 2.30
C LEU A 35 1.78 -22.36 2.04
N ALA A 36 1.70 -22.78 0.77
CA ALA A 36 1.77 -24.19 0.41
C ALA A 36 3.18 -24.79 0.68
N LEU A 37 4.24 -24.03 0.42
CA LEU A 37 5.61 -24.44 0.65
C LEU A 37 5.97 -24.45 2.14
N ASP A 38 5.48 -23.46 2.90
CA ASP A 38 5.63 -23.39 4.35
C ASP A 38 5.00 -24.62 5.03
N ASN A 39 3.82 -25.05 4.60
CA ASN A 39 3.15 -26.25 5.11
C ASN A 39 3.96 -27.56 4.92
N ILE A 40 4.94 -27.58 4.02
CA ILE A 40 5.85 -28.72 3.81
C ILE A 40 7.26 -28.46 4.33
N ASN A 41 7.44 -27.45 5.19
CA ASN A 41 8.70 -27.01 5.79
C ASN A 41 9.79 -26.69 4.77
N GLU A 42 9.42 -26.14 3.63
CA GLU A 42 10.38 -25.67 2.63
C GLU A 42 10.67 -24.18 2.84
N ALA A 43 11.95 -23.82 2.91
CA ALA A 43 12.36 -22.44 3.03
C ALA A 43 11.96 -21.65 1.78
N THR A 44 11.13 -20.64 1.93
CA THR A 44 10.68 -19.77 0.86
C THR A 44 11.34 -18.40 0.90
N LYS A 45 11.57 -17.83 -0.29
CA LYS A 45 12.01 -16.44 -0.42
C LYS A 45 10.78 -15.54 -0.44
N ASN A 46 10.60 -14.78 0.61
CA ASN A 46 9.47 -13.84 0.74
C ASN A 46 9.84 -12.41 0.34
N GLU A 47 11.08 -12.17 -0.08
CA GLU A 47 11.59 -10.84 -0.44
C GLU A 47 10.70 -10.15 -1.46
N TRP A 48 10.33 -10.85 -2.55
CA TRP A 48 9.48 -10.27 -3.58
C TRP A 48 8.10 -9.87 -3.03
N LEU A 49 7.51 -10.69 -2.15
CA LEU A 49 6.22 -10.38 -1.56
C LEU A 49 6.32 -9.15 -0.64
N VAL A 50 7.36 -9.08 0.19
CA VAL A 50 7.61 -7.91 1.05
C VAL A 50 7.81 -6.66 0.20
N ASP A 51 8.62 -6.73 -0.85
CA ASP A 51 8.91 -5.61 -1.74
C ASP A 51 7.72 -5.20 -2.61
N SER A 52 6.72 -6.08 -2.77
CA SER A 52 5.49 -5.77 -3.52
C SER A 52 4.48 -4.95 -2.72
N GLN A 53 4.72 -4.72 -1.44
CA GLN A 53 3.91 -3.83 -0.63
C GLN A 53 3.91 -2.40 -1.21
N ASN A 54 2.74 -1.77 -1.22
CA ASN A 54 2.62 -0.38 -1.63
C ASN A 54 3.26 0.51 -0.53
N ASN A 55 4.29 1.24 -0.90
CA ASN A 55 5.08 2.07 0.01
C ASN A 55 4.95 3.54 -0.35
N LEU A 56 5.05 4.41 0.66
CA LEU A 56 5.01 5.86 0.50
C LEU A 56 6.21 6.43 -0.29
N ASP A 57 7.29 5.67 -0.43
CA ASP A 57 8.52 6.07 -1.13
C ASP A 57 8.43 5.97 -2.66
N THR A 58 7.33 5.46 -3.19
CA THR A 58 7.15 5.25 -4.63
C THR A 58 5.98 6.07 -5.19
N GLY A 59 6.05 6.35 -6.49
CA GLY A 59 4.97 7.02 -7.22
C GLY A 59 4.87 8.54 -6.97
N LEU A 60 3.75 9.09 -7.39
CA LEU A 60 3.36 10.49 -7.15
C LEU A 60 2.21 10.51 -6.15
N TRP A 61 2.34 11.33 -5.15
CA TRP A 61 1.35 11.51 -4.11
C TRP A 61 0.75 12.90 -4.18
N ASN A 62 -0.55 12.98 -4.31
CA ASN A 62 -1.28 14.23 -4.39
C ASN A 62 -2.37 14.27 -3.32
N LEU A 63 -2.45 15.35 -2.59
CA LEU A 63 -3.58 15.69 -1.74
C LEU A 63 -4.60 16.45 -2.59
N GLN A 64 -5.78 15.89 -2.78
CA GLN A 64 -6.90 16.55 -3.42
C GLN A 64 -7.91 17.01 -2.37
N ILE A 65 -8.22 18.31 -2.38
CA ILE A 65 -9.15 18.95 -1.44
C ILE A 65 -10.21 19.67 -2.23
N ASN A 66 -11.46 19.43 -1.90
CA ASN A 66 -12.56 20.23 -2.43
C ASN A 66 -13.02 21.23 -1.37
N SER A 67 -12.89 22.51 -1.69
CA SER A 67 -13.29 23.61 -0.81
C SER A 67 -14.51 24.35 -1.40
N GLY A 68 -15.51 24.56 -0.57
CA GLY A 68 -16.71 25.33 -0.95
C GLY A 68 -16.45 26.81 -1.16
N VAL A 69 -15.36 27.34 -0.59
CA VAL A 69 -14.97 28.75 -0.61
C VAL A 69 -13.46 28.90 -0.74
N GLN A 70 -13.02 30.08 -1.16
CA GLN A 70 -11.62 30.44 -1.07
C GLN A 70 -11.24 30.69 0.39
N GLN A 71 -10.20 30.03 0.89
CA GLN A 71 -9.78 30.14 2.30
C GLN A 71 -8.33 29.72 2.52
N GLY A 72 -7.75 30.25 3.62
CA GLY A 72 -6.48 29.77 4.14
C GLY A 72 -6.68 28.56 5.03
N CYS A 73 -5.85 27.53 4.83
CA CYS A 73 -5.85 26.29 5.60
C CYS A 73 -4.47 26.00 6.16
N LYS A 74 -4.39 25.11 7.15
CA LYS A 74 -3.12 24.52 7.60
C LYS A 74 -3.09 23.04 7.23
N LEU A 75 -2.07 22.65 6.49
CA LEU A 75 -1.72 21.25 6.30
C LEU A 75 -0.69 20.88 7.36
N LEU A 76 -0.99 19.86 8.13
CA LEU A 76 -0.09 19.23 9.09
C LEU A 76 0.40 17.90 8.51
N VAL A 77 1.71 17.77 8.41
CA VAL A 77 2.36 16.51 8.03
C VAL A 77 3.16 16.06 9.25
N ASN A 78 2.72 15.01 9.94
CA ASN A 78 3.26 14.58 11.24
C ASN A 78 3.31 15.71 12.26
N ALA A 79 2.65 16.68 12.38
CA ALA A 79 2.77 17.86 13.23
C ALA A 79 3.56 19.03 12.63
N ALA A 80 4.29 18.88 11.54
CA ALA A 80 4.87 20.01 10.82
C ALA A 80 3.78 20.74 10.05
N ALA A 81 3.58 22.03 10.33
CA ALA A 81 2.52 22.83 9.75
C ALA A 81 3.02 23.64 8.54
N GLN A 82 2.25 23.62 7.46
CA GLN A 82 2.40 24.54 6.33
C GLN A 82 1.06 25.19 6.00
N THR A 83 1.14 26.45 5.52
CA THR A 83 -0.08 27.18 5.12
C THR A 83 -0.44 26.82 3.68
N LEU A 84 -1.72 26.53 3.45
CA LEU A 84 -2.30 26.35 2.13
C LEU A 84 -3.30 27.48 1.85
N ASN A 85 -3.31 27.97 0.63
CA ASN A 85 -4.36 28.86 0.14
C ASN A 85 -5.21 28.08 -0.86
N LEU A 86 -6.42 27.73 -0.45
CA LEU A 86 -7.36 26.98 -1.27
C LEU A 86 -8.25 27.93 -2.06
N SER A 87 -8.41 27.66 -3.35
CA SER A 87 -9.45 28.26 -4.17
C SER A 87 -10.78 27.52 -3.97
N GLN A 88 -11.89 28.15 -4.33
CA GLN A 88 -13.16 27.44 -4.43
C GLN A 88 -13.06 26.31 -5.46
N GLY A 89 -13.58 25.13 -5.14
CA GLY A 89 -13.50 23.92 -5.97
C GLY A 89 -12.37 22.98 -5.58
N THR A 90 -11.91 22.20 -6.53
CA THR A 90 -10.86 21.18 -6.30
C THR A 90 -9.46 21.80 -6.36
N ASN A 91 -8.70 21.57 -5.32
CA ASN A 91 -7.30 21.95 -5.21
C ASN A 91 -6.45 20.68 -5.17
N THR A 92 -5.35 20.66 -5.91
CA THR A 92 -4.40 19.53 -5.92
C THR A 92 -3.04 20.02 -5.44
N ILE A 93 -2.50 19.37 -4.44
CA ILE A 93 -1.23 19.69 -3.79
C ILE A 93 -0.34 18.45 -3.88
N GLU A 94 0.81 18.57 -4.51
CA GLU A 94 1.79 17.50 -4.54
C GLU A 94 2.41 17.32 -3.14
N LEU A 95 2.48 16.08 -2.70
CA LEU A 95 3.07 15.70 -1.42
C LEU A 95 4.43 15.05 -1.67
N ASP A 96 5.48 15.63 -1.11
CA ASP A 96 6.79 14.98 -1.10
C ASP A 96 6.86 13.93 0.02
N LEU A 97 6.29 12.75 -0.23
CA LEU A 97 6.34 11.63 0.69
C LEU A 97 7.63 10.81 0.53
N LYS A 98 8.32 10.93 -0.60
CA LYS A 98 9.55 10.19 -0.89
C LYS A 98 10.69 10.59 0.04
N SER A 99 10.81 11.89 0.32
CA SER A 99 11.85 12.41 1.23
C SER A 99 11.51 12.20 2.71
N LYS A 100 10.29 11.73 3.01
CA LYS A 100 9.76 11.60 4.36
C LYS A 100 9.00 10.29 4.53
N PRO A 101 9.68 9.12 4.45
CA PRO A 101 9.03 7.81 4.51
C PRO A 101 8.33 7.53 5.84
N GLU A 102 8.58 8.33 6.87
CA GLU A 102 7.98 8.21 8.22
C GLU A 102 6.69 9.03 8.39
N ILE A 103 6.06 9.48 7.29
CA ILE A 103 4.79 10.22 7.43
C ILE A 103 3.72 9.25 7.92
N ALA A 104 3.32 9.47 9.17
CA ALA A 104 2.29 8.69 9.84
C ALA A 104 0.90 9.28 9.66
N SER A 105 0.78 10.62 9.54
CA SER A 105 -0.51 11.29 9.47
C SER A 105 -0.47 12.56 8.63
N LEU A 106 -1.58 12.82 7.97
CA LEU A 106 -1.87 14.08 7.29
C LEU A 106 -3.17 14.64 7.83
N LYS A 107 -3.20 15.95 8.07
CA LYS A 107 -4.35 16.66 8.59
C LYS A 107 -4.49 18.02 7.93
N VAL A 108 -5.67 18.34 7.43
CA VAL A 108 -6.03 19.63 6.86
C VAL A 108 -6.99 20.34 7.81
N ASN A 109 -6.57 21.45 8.37
CA ASN A 109 -7.36 22.24 9.33
C ASN A 109 -8.03 23.41 8.61
N CYS A 110 -9.22 23.19 8.14
CA CYS A 110 -10.22 24.14 7.65
C CYS A 110 -11.48 23.41 7.21
N SER A 111 -12.52 24.15 6.89
CA SER A 111 -13.77 23.56 6.39
C SER A 111 -13.63 23.15 4.93
N VAL A 112 -13.67 21.83 4.69
CA VAL A 112 -13.61 21.24 3.35
C VAL A 112 -14.80 20.31 3.12
N THR A 113 -15.25 20.18 1.88
CA THR A 113 -16.38 19.30 1.54
C THR A 113 -15.95 17.87 1.31
N SER A 114 -14.73 17.66 0.82
CA SER A 114 -14.09 16.36 0.70
C SER A 114 -12.58 16.52 0.60
N ALA A 115 -11.85 15.51 1.03
CA ALA A 115 -10.40 15.41 0.83
C ALA A 115 -10.02 13.94 0.61
N LYS A 116 -9.00 13.71 -0.19
CA LYS A 116 -8.42 12.39 -0.45
C LYS A 116 -6.95 12.50 -0.82
N ILE A 117 -6.21 11.46 -0.54
CA ILE A 117 -4.87 11.26 -1.10
C ILE A 117 -5.02 10.47 -2.39
N VAL A 118 -4.32 10.86 -3.42
CA VAL A 118 -4.25 10.16 -4.72
C VAL A 118 -2.82 9.73 -4.93
N HIS A 119 -2.61 8.44 -4.98
CA HIS A 119 -1.33 7.82 -5.31
C HIS A 119 -1.36 7.32 -6.74
N THR A 120 -0.36 7.72 -7.54
CA THR A 120 -0.19 7.26 -8.92
C THR A 120 1.16 6.57 -9.06
N TYR A 121 1.15 5.28 -9.43
CA TYR A 121 2.34 4.48 -9.65
C TYR A 121 2.18 3.55 -10.84
N LEU A 122 3.11 3.60 -11.80
CA LEU A 122 3.10 2.76 -13.02
C LEU A 122 1.76 2.74 -13.76
N GLY A 123 1.07 3.88 -13.80
CA GLY A 123 -0.24 4.02 -14.45
C GLY A 123 -1.44 3.57 -13.62
N SER A 124 -1.21 2.96 -12.45
CA SER A 124 -2.27 2.68 -11.48
C SER A 124 -2.55 3.90 -10.63
N ILE A 125 -3.83 4.14 -10.35
CA ILE A 125 -4.29 5.22 -9.45
C ILE A 125 -4.99 4.56 -8.26
N THR A 126 -4.54 4.91 -7.06
CA THR A 126 -5.18 4.49 -5.80
C THR A 126 -5.61 5.74 -5.05
N GLU A 127 -6.84 5.74 -4.56
CA GLU A 127 -7.41 6.83 -3.79
C GLU A 127 -7.61 6.41 -2.34
N PHE A 128 -7.17 7.26 -1.42
CA PHE A 128 -7.33 7.10 0.02
C PHE A 128 -8.19 8.25 0.53
N PRO A 129 -9.49 8.01 0.79
CA PRO A 129 -10.38 9.04 1.32
C PRO A 129 -9.91 9.47 2.71
N MET A 130 -9.95 10.77 2.99
CA MET A 130 -9.70 11.32 4.31
C MET A 130 -11.02 11.37 5.10
N ASP A 131 -10.92 11.17 6.41
CA ASP A 131 -12.05 11.41 7.32
C ASP A 131 -12.27 12.92 7.44
N VAL A 132 -13.43 13.38 6.98
CA VAL A 132 -13.80 14.81 6.98
C VAL A 132 -14.79 15.11 8.09
N GLN A 133 -14.37 15.96 9.00
CA GLN A 133 -15.21 16.54 10.07
C GLN A 133 -15.34 18.04 9.85
N SER A 134 -16.22 18.70 10.60
CA SER A 134 -16.67 20.09 10.32
C SER A 134 -15.59 21.10 9.96
N ASN A 135 -14.38 21.03 10.53
CA ASN A 135 -13.28 21.96 10.29
C ASN A 135 -11.92 21.23 10.09
N GLU A 136 -11.96 19.96 9.77
CA GLU A 136 -10.76 19.14 9.65
C GLU A 136 -10.99 17.99 8.67
N ALA A 137 -9.97 17.67 7.88
CA ALA A 137 -9.87 16.40 7.19
C ALA A 137 -8.57 15.71 7.61
N SER A 138 -8.63 14.42 7.95
CA SER A 138 -7.46 13.70 8.44
C SER A 138 -7.37 12.27 7.88
N ILE A 139 -6.13 11.76 7.80
CA ILE A 139 -5.81 10.39 7.43
C ILE A 139 -4.55 9.92 8.15
N ASN A 140 -4.53 8.67 8.55
CA ASN A 140 -3.36 8.00 9.07
C ASN A 140 -2.77 7.08 7.98
N LEU A 141 -1.68 7.50 7.35
CA LEU A 141 -1.04 6.77 6.25
C LEU A 141 -0.29 5.50 6.70
N ASN A 142 0.07 5.40 7.98
CA ASN A 142 0.71 4.17 8.49
C ASN A 142 -0.21 2.95 8.47
N ASN A 143 -1.53 3.16 8.48
CA ASN A 143 -2.53 2.10 8.39
C ASN A 143 -2.87 1.73 6.95
N GLU A 144 -2.40 2.51 5.98
CA GLU A 144 -2.70 2.32 4.55
C GLU A 144 -1.64 1.47 3.82
N LYS A 145 -0.79 0.78 4.57
CA LYS A 145 0.12 -0.21 3.99
C LYS A 145 -0.68 -1.41 3.54
N CYS A 146 -0.61 -1.71 2.25
CA CYS A 146 -1.41 -2.74 1.62
C CYS A 146 -0.67 -3.40 0.47
N PHE A 147 -1.25 -4.45 -0.06
CA PHE A 147 -0.77 -5.13 -1.26
C PHE A 147 -1.80 -4.98 -2.37
N GLY A 148 -1.33 -4.70 -3.57
CA GLY A 148 -2.16 -4.75 -4.77
C GLY A 148 -2.16 -6.14 -5.40
N THR A 149 -2.80 -6.27 -6.56
CA THR A 149 -2.82 -7.53 -7.30
C THR A 149 -1.47 -7.89 -7.92
N SER A 150 -0.66 -6.87 -8.25
CA SER A 150 0.68 -7.02 -8.82
C SER A 150 1.71 -6.21 -8.02
N TYR A 151 2.99 -6.30 -8.42
CA TYR A 151 4.09 -5.61 -7.75
C TYR A 151 3.83 -4.12 -7.59
N ARG A 152 3.71 -3.65 -6.35
CA ARG A 152 3.47 -2.24 -5.96
C ARG A 152 2.27 -1.58 -6.66
N SER A 153 1.27 -2.36 -7.07
CA SER A 153 0.03 -1.82 -7.64
C SER A 153 -0.91 -1.29 -6.55
N GLY A 154 -1.99 -0.63 -6.98
CA GLY A 154 -3.01 -0.12 -6.05
C GLY A 154 -3.55 -1.20 -5.12
N CYS A 155 -3.96 -0.78 -3.92
CA CYS A 155 -4.43 -1.68 -2.86
C CYS A 155 -5.60 -2.57 -3.31
N ASP A 156 -5.50 -3.84 -2.98
CA ASP A 156 -6.54 -4.84 -3.16
C ASP A 156 -6.75 -5.62 -1.85
N ALA A 157 -7.99 -5.67 -1.39
CA ALA A 157 -8.31 -6.25 -0.08
C ALA A 157 -7.99 -7.76 -0.02
N GLU A 158 -8.28 -8.50 -1.11
CA GLU A 158 -8.04 -9.93 -1.18
C GLU A 158 -6.53 -10.22 -1.20
N SER A 159 -5.78 -9.54 -2.07
CA SER A 159 -4.31 -9.66 -2.15
C SER A 159 -3.64 -9.29 -0.83
N THR A 160 -4.11 -8.24 -0.16
CA THR A 160 -3.61 -7.83 1.15
C THR A 160 -3.85 -8.92 2.20
N ALA A 161 -5.04 -9.52 2.25
CA ALA A 161 -5.35 -10.58 3.19
C ALA A 161 -4.45 -11.82 2.98
N TYR A 162 -4.25 -12.26 1.75
CA TYR A 162 -3.35 -13.39 1.44
C TYR A 162 -1.89 -13.08 1.76
N ALA A 163 -1.41 -11.86 1.45
CA ALA A 163 -0.05 -11.45 1.77
C ALA A 163 0.21 -11.45 3.30
N VAL A 164 -0.72 -10.91 4.08
CA VAL A 164 -0.63 -10.91 5.55
C VAL A 164 -0.61 -12.33 6.10
N LEU A 165 -1.46 -13.24 5.60
CA LEU A 165 -1.46 -14.64 6.01
C LEU A 165 -0.12 -15.32 5.71
N ALA A 166 0.43 -15.13 4.51
CA ALA A 166 1.71 -15.73 4.10
C ALA A 166 2.89 -15.19 4.93
N LEU A 167 2.94 -13.87 5.16
CA LEU A 167 4.01 -13.26 5.94
C LEU A 167 3.94 -13.63 7.42
N ASN A 168 2.74 -13.81 7.98
CA ASN A 168 2.57 -14.26 9.35
C ASN A 168 2.99 -15.73 9.55
N SER A 169 2.70 -16.62 8.60
CA SER A 169 3.10 -18.03 8.71
C SER A 169 4.62 -18.16 8.81
N ILE A 170 5.35 -17.46 7.94
CA ILE A 170 6.82 -17.47 7.92
C ILE A 170 7.43 -16.88 9.21
N SER A 171 6.81 -15.83 9.78
CA SER A 171 7.33 -15.18 11.00
C SER A 171 7.08 -16.02 12.25
N ALA A 172 6.00 -16.77 12.30
CA ALA A 172 5.68 -17.66 13.41
C ALA A 172 6.65 -18.86 13.54
N ASP A 173 7.18 -19.35 12.42
CA ASP A 173 8.16 -20.46 12.43
C ASP A 173 9.58 -20.03 12.82
N LYS A 174 9.94 -18.76 12.65
CA LYS A 174 11.22 -18.22 13.11
C LYS A 174 11.29 -17.96 14.62
N ALA A 175 10.17 -18.04 15.32
CA ALA A 175 10.07 -17.83 16.77
C ALA A 175 10.07 -19.14 17.58
N LYS A 176 10.18 -20.30 16.93
CA LYS A 176 10.38 -21.63 17.55
C LYS A 176 11.83 -22.07 17.46
#